data_8ecb2f2345abdcdbcb14352068fb55e6
#
_entry.id   8ecb2f2345abdcdbcb14352068fb55e6
#
_cell.length_a   1.000
_cell.length_b   1.000
_cell.length_c   1.000
_cell.angle_alpha   90.00
_cell.angle_beta   90.00
_cell.angle_gamma   90.00
#
_symmetry.space_group_name_H-M   'P 1'
#
loop_
_entity.id
_entity.type
_entity.pdbx_description
1 polymer ?
#
loop_
_entity_poly.entity_id
_entity_poly.type
_entity_poly.pdbx_seq_one_letter_code
_entity_poly.pdbx_strand_id
1 'polypeptide(L)'
;IAAPRVLDLCAGTGCLGLGIKRFCPAAQVTCVEKSPEAFVYLEKNCRCALKGQGGQTEDLLEPAAFEQEAAPAFDWGPALNALRAKAKPAYAVQPVEGDLFTYWQGLPEGQLDLIVSNPPYLTAEEMRHLQPEVAQEPAMALEAGKDGLVFYRALAEHYQNALRPGGALVLEIGWQQRQAVAALLAANGWADIECRKDFGGNDRCMISHRPEK
;
A
#
# COMPACT_ATOMS: atom_id res chain seq x y z
N ILE A 1 2.91 -17.97 6.38
CA ILE A 1 3.53 -17.72 5.05
C ILE A 1 4.97 -17.34 5.29
N ALA A 2 5.91 -18.06 4.68
CA ALA A 2 7.34 -17.85 4.95
C ALA A 2 7.85 -16.50 4.40
N ALA A 3 7.36 -16.06 3.24
CA ALA A 3 7.73 -14.81 2.58
C ALA A 3 6.48 -14.19 1.93
N PRO A 4 5.64 -13.47 2.69
CA PRO A 4 4.39 -12.92 2.17
C PRO A 4 4.67 -11.83 1.12
N ARG A 5 3.84 -11.82 0.07
CA ARG A 5 3.84 -10.82 -1.00
C ARG A 5 2.82 -9.74 -0.67
N VAL A 6 3.29 -8.53 -0.49
CA VAL A 6 2.52 -7.41 0.02
C VAL A 6 2.50 -6.26 -0.98
N LEU A 7 1.33 -5.70 -1.20
CA LEU A 7 1.11 -4.49 -1.96
C LEU A 7 0.59 -3.39 -1.03
N ASP A 8 1.32 -2.28 -0.97
CA ASP A 8 0.93 -1.05 -0.27
C ASP A 8 0.51 -0.01 -1.31
N LEU A 9 -0.77 0.34 -1.33
CA LEU A 9 -1.36 1.28 -2.29
C LEU A 9 -1.62 2.63 -1.62
N CYS A 10 -1.43 3.72 -2.35
CA CYS A 10 -1.40 5.08 -1.81
C CYS A 10 -0.33 5.19 -0.72
N ALA A 11 0.85 4.68 -1.03
CA ALA A 11 1.89 4.43 -0.03
C ALA A 11 2.47 5.72 0.58
N GLY A 12 2.26 6.88 -0.05
CA GLY A 12 2.81 8.15 0.40
C GLY A 12 4.34 8.07 0.52
N THR A 13 4.85 8.27 1.73
CA THR A 13 6.28 8.15 2.02
C THR A 13 6.74 6.73 2.36
N GLY A 14 5.82 5.73 2.31
CA GLY A 14 6.09 4.31 2.51
C GLY A 14 5.96 3.81 3.95
N CYS A 15 5.25 4.52 4.82
CA CYS A 15 5.16 4.17 6.25
C CYS A 15 4.63 2.75 6.49
N LEU A 16 3.57 2.34 5.80
CA LEU A 16 2.99 1.01 5.97
C LEU A 16 3.92 -0.07 5.41
N GLY A 17 4.32 0.04 4.15
CA GLY A 17 5.16 -0.96 3.50
C GLY A 17 6.51 -1.16 4.18
N LEU A 18 7.17 -0.08 4.58
CA LEU A 18 8.42 -0.13 5.34
C LEU A 18 8.22 -0.70 6.74
N GLY A 19 7.12 -0.35 7.41
CA GLY A 19 6.73 -0.93 8.69
C GLY A 19 6.54 -2.44 8.59
N ILE A 20 5.78 -2.91 7.60
CA ILE A 20 5.58 -4.34 7.33
C ILE A 20 6.92 -5.04 7.11
N LYS A 21 7.79 -4.47 6.27
CA LYS A 21 9.12 -5.04 6.00
C LYS A 21 9.98 -5.13 7.26
N ARG A 22 9.88 -4.16 8.15
CA ARG A 22 10.61 -4.16 9.43
C ARG A 22 10.13 -5.28 10.35
N PHE A 23 8.83 -5.49 10.47
CA PHE A 23 8.25 -6.52 11.34
C PHE A 23 8.25 -7.93 10.72
N CYS A 24 8.25 -8.01 9.39
CA CYS A 24 8.35 -9.24 8.64
C CYS A 24 9.48 -9.13 7.58
N PRO A 25 10.74 -9.36 7.97
CA PRO A 25 11.89 -9.18 7.07
C PRO A 25 11.85 -10.04 5.81
N ALA A 26 11.16 -11.19 5.85
CA ALA A 26 10.97 -12.05 4.70
C ALA A 26 9.92 -11.54 3.70
N ALA A 27 9.07 -10.56 4.06
CA ALA A 27 8.04 -10.05 3.18
C ALA A 27 8.64 -9.41 1.92
N GLN A 28 7.99 -9.67 0.79
CA GLN A 28 8.25 -8.99 -0.48
C GLN A 28 7.22 -7.88 -0.62
N VAL A 29 7.65 -6.63 -0.39
CA VAL A 29 6.75 -5.48 -0.32
C VAL A 29 6.94 -4.59 -1.53
N THR A 30 5.83 -4.23 -2.19
CA THR A 30 5.76 -3.21 -3.22
C THR A 30 4.90 -2.06 -2.71
N CYS A 31 5.43 -0.84 -2.78
CA CYS A 31 4.73 0.39 -2.43
C CYS A 31 4.41 1.18 -3.71
N VAL A 32 3.14 1.46 -3.93
CA VAL A 32 2.65 2.18 -5.11
C VAL A 32 2.17 3.56 -4.69
N GLU A 33 2.76 4.59 -5.30
CA GLU A 33 2.43 5.99 -5.04
C GLU A 33 2.21 6.73 -6.37
N LYS A 34 1.18 7.56 -6.41
CA LYS A 34 0.82 8.35 -7.59
C LYS A 34 1.46 9.73 -7.62
N SER A 35 1.60 10.37 -6.44
CA SER A 35 2.19 11.71 -6.36
C SER A 35 3.70 11.65 -6.65
N PRO A 36 4.19 12.36 -7.68
CA PRO A 36 5.64 12.44 -7.94
C PRO A 36 6.41 13.03 -6.75
N GLU A 37 5.81 13.99 -6.04
CA GLU A 37 6.40 14.63 -4.88
C GLU A 37 6.57 13.64 -3.73
N ALA A 38 5.51 12.88 -3.39
CA ALA A 38 5.57 11.84 -2.36
C ALA A 38 6.49 10.69 -2.78
N PHE A 39 6.49 10.32 -4.07
CA PHE A 39 7.31 9.26 -4.61
C PHE A 39 8.81 9.49 -4.42
N VAL A 40 9.29 10.74 -4.53
CA VAL A 40 10.69 11.08 -4.22
C VAL A 40 11.05 10.69 -2.78
N TYR A 41 10.17 10.94 -1.83
CA TYR A 41 10.39 10.56 -0.43
C TYR A 41 10.26 9.04 -0.22
N LEU A 42 9.31 8.40 -0.88
CA LEU A 42 9.18 6.95 -0.87
C LEU A 42 10.48 6.27 -1.33
N GLU A 43 11.01 6.68 -2.48
CA GLU A 43 12.28 6.16 -3.00
C GLU A 43 13.44 6.36 -2.02
N LYS A 44 13.56 7.56 -1.46
CA LYS A 44 14.58 7.88 -0.46
C LYS A 44 14.46 7.00 0.78
N ASN A 45 13.24 6.82 1.31
CA ASN A 45 12.98 6.02 2.50
C ASN A 45 13.26 4.54 2.25
N CYS A 46 12.89 4.01 1.09
CA CYS A 46 13.21 2.65 0.68
C CYS A 46 14.73 2.41 0.61
N ARG A 47 15.50 3.38 0.09
CA ARG A 47 16.97 3.30 0.08
C ARG A 47 17.57 3.37 1.48
N CYS A 48 17.04 4.23 2.36
CA CYS A 48 17.54 4.36 3.73
C CYS A 48 17.27 3.11 4.57
N ALA A 49 16.12 2.44 4.36
CA ALA A 49 15.77 1.22 5.06
C ALA A 49 16.74 0.05 4.79
N LEU A 50 17.36 0.02 3.60
CA LEU A 50 18.43 -0.95 3.29
C LEU A 50 19.68 -0.74 4.15
N LYS A 51 20.00 0.50 4.45
CA LYS A 51 21.23 0.87 5.18
C LYS A 51 21.11 0.68 6.69
N GLY A 52 19.91 0.77 7.24
CA GLY A 52 19.66 0.64 8.69
C GLY A 52 19.82 -0.78 9.25
N GLN A 53 20.15 -1.77 8.44
CA GLN A 53 20.43 -3.14 8.90
C GLN A 53 21.89 -3.37 9.31
N GLY A 54 22.78 -2.39 9.11
CA GLY A 54 24.18 -2.42 9.55
C GLY A 54 24.57 -1.06 10.11
N GLY A 55 24.43 -0.88 11.42
CA GLY A 55 24.66 0.39 12.09
C GLY A 55 25.98 1.04 11.75
N GLN A 56 25.95 2.08 10.95
CA GLN A 56 26.76 3.30 10.97
C GLN A 56 26.35 4.19 9.80
N THR A 57 26.19 5.47 10.08
CA THR A 57 25.55 6.48 9.22
C THR A 57 26.49 7.14 8.20
N GLU A 58 27.61 6.56 7.84
CA GLU A 58 28.64 7.26 7.05
C GLU A 58 28.81 6.82 5.59
N ASP A 59 28.16 5.75 5.11
CA ASP A 59 28.31 5.33 3.69
C ASP A 59 27.04 5.52 2.87
N LEU A 60 26.71 6.80 2.63
CA LEU A 60 25.53 7.15 1.81
C LEU A 60 25.79 7.12 0.29
N LEU A 61 26.91 6.63 -0.21
CA LEU A 61 27.30 6.83 -1.61
C LEU A 61 27.76 5.61 -2.43
N GLU A 62 27.86 4.40 -1.86
CA GLU A 62 28.30 3.25 -2.64
C GLU A 62 27.23 2.15 -2.69
N PRO A 63 26.84 1.66 -3.87
CA PRO A 63 26.00 0.48 -4.01
C PRO A 63 26.86 -0.77 -3.93
N ALA A 64 27.48 -1.03 -2.79
CA ALA A 64 28.30 -2.21 -2.61
C ALA A 64 27.47 -3.41 -2.11
N ALA A 65 27.42 -4.44 -2.94
CA ALA A 65 27.31 -5.86 -2.63
C ALA A 65 26.19 -6.26 -1.64
N PHE A 66 24.96 -6.37 -2.14
CA PHE A 66 23.99 -7.35 -1.65
C PHE A 66 23.80 -8.45 -2.70
N GLU A 67 24.81 -9.28 -2.86
CA GLU A 67 24.66 -10.64 -3.38
C GLU A 67 24.17 -11.54 -2.24
N GLN A 68 22.93 -11.35 -1.80
CA GLN A 68 22.19 -12.42 -1.17
C GLN A 68 21.24 -12.94 -2.24
N GLU A 69 21.18 -14.26 -2.41
CA GLU A 69 20.31 -14.95 -3.34
C GLU A 69 18.92 -14.31 -3.31
N ALA A 70 18.62 -13.57 -4.36
CA ALA A 70 17.34 -12.90 -4.50
C ALA A 70 16.29 -13.99 -4.54
N ALA A 71 15.38 -13.99 -3.59
CA ALA A 71 14.13 -14.75 -3.70
C ALA A 71 13.58 -14.53 -5.12
N PRO A 72 13.04 -15.56 -5.79
CA PRO A 72 12.63 -15.46 -7.17
C PRO A 72 11.76 -14.24 -7.37
N ALA A 73 12.15 -13.39 -8.31
CA ALA A 73 11.49 -12.14 -8.55
C ALA A 73 10.01 -12.39 -8.83
N PHE A 74 9.14 -11.72 -8.07
CA PHE A 74 7.72 -11.75 -8.29
C PHE A 74 7.41 -11.30 -9.72
N ASP A 75 6.67 -12.09 -10.49
CA ASP A 75 6.28 -11.75 -11.86
C ASP A 75 5.08 -10.80 -11.86
N TRP A 76 5.33 -9.53 -12.10
CA TRP A 76 4.32 -8.47 -12.20
C TRP A 76 3.70 -8.33 -13.58
N GLY A 77 4.01 -9.27 -14.49
CA GLY A 77 3.66 -9.20 -15.90
C GLY A 77 4.66 -8.38 -16.74
N PRO A 78 4.62 -8.53 -18.08
CA PRO A 78 5.66 -8.02 -18.99
C PRO A 78 5.89 -6.51 -18.89
N ALA A 79 4.84 -5.70 -18.72
CA ALA A 79 4.95 -4.25 -18.66
C ALA A 79 5.66 -3.76 -17.39
N LEU A 80 5.32 -4.34 -16.24
CA LEU A 80 5.93 -4.02 -14.95
C LEU A 80 7.33 -4.63 -14.81
N ASN A 81 7.57 -5.79 -15.39
CA ASN A 81 8.91 -6.37 -15.46
C ASN A 81 9.84 -5.55 -16.36
N ALA A 82 9.35 -4.94 -17.42
CA ALA A 82 10.13 -4.02 -18.26
C ALA A 82 10.50 -2.71 -17.52
N LEU A 83 9.65 -2.22 -16.64
CA LEU A 83 9.96 -1.11 -15.74
C LEU A 83 11.00 -1.50 -14.70
N ARG A 84 10.92 -2.71 -14.14
CA ARG A 84 11.95 -3.26 -13.22
C ARG A 84 13.30 -3.47 -13.90
N ALA A 85 13.33 -3.95 -15.14
CA ALA A 85 14.57 -4.19 -15.89
C ALA A 85 15.38 -2.91 -16.18
N LYS A 86 14.74 -1.74 -16.11
CA LYS A 86 15.42 -0.43 -16.18
C LYS A 86 15.90 0.06 -14.81
N ALA A 87 15.68 -0.66 -13.74
CA ALA A 87 15.90 -0.19 -12.38
C ALA A 87 17.13 -0.87 -11.73
N LYS A 88 18.07 -0.19 -11.42
CA LYS A 88 18.61 0.34 -10.16
C LYS A 88 18.47 -0.58 -8.92
N PRO A 89 19.31 -0.37 -7.91
CA PRO A 89 19.65 -1.33 -6.87
C PRO A 89 18.44 -2.01 -6.21
N ALA A 90 18.65 -3.24 -5.74
CA ALA A 90 17.68 -4.02 -5.02
C ALA A 90 17.21 -3.26 -3.77
N TYR A 91 15.98 -2.76 -3.77
CA TYR A 91 15.35 -2.19 -2.58
C TYR A 91 14.82 -3.31 -1.67
N ALA A 92 14.90 -3.11 -0.35
CA ALA A 92 14.23 -3.99 0.61
C ALA A 92 12.70 -3.93 0.46
N VAL A 93 12.19 -2.77 0.02
CA VAL A 93 10.82 -2.48 -0.39
C VAL A 93 10.90 -1.89 -1.78
N GLN A 94 10.07 -2.36 -2.71
CA GLN A 94 10.05 -1.90 -4.10
C GLN A 94 9.15 -0.67 -4.25
N PRO A 95 9.67 0.54 -4.48
CA PRO A 95 8.84 1.70 -4.81
C PRO A 95 8.42 1.65 -6.28
N VAL A 96 7.17 1.97 -6.55
CA VAL A 96 6.60 2.04 -7.91
C VAL A 96 5.74 3.29 -8.02
N GLU A 97 5.99 4.12 -9.03
CA GLU A 97 5.10 5.20 -9.38
C GLU A 97 3.89 4.64 -10.14
N GLY A 98 2.68 4.87 -9.62
CA GLY A 98 1.48 4.29 -10.21
C GLY A 98 0.19 4.79 -9.59
N ASP A 99 -0.89 4.71 -10.36
CA ASP A 99 -2.22 5.13 -9.95
C ASP A 99 -3.07 3.92 -9.52
N LEU A 100 -3.59 3.92 -8.30
CA LEU A 100 -4.48 2.90 -7.77
C LEU A 100 -5.66 2.60 -8.72
N PHE A 101 -6.18 3.60 -9.42
CA PHE A 101 -7.33 3.41 -10.32
C PHE A 101 -7.01 2.60 -11.58
N THR A 102 -5.74 2.41 -11.92
CA THR A 102 -5.32 1.67 -13.11
C THR A 102 -4.30 0.56 -12.82
N TYR A 103 -3.62 0.62 -11.68
CA TYR A 103 -2.52 -0.29 -11.35
C TYR A 103 -2.94 -1.76 -11.31
N TRP A 104 -4.18 -2.05 -10.90
CA TRP A 104 -4.75 -3.39 -10.84
C TRP A 104 -4.72 -4.13 -12.19
N GLN A 105 -4.78 -3.40 -13.32
CA GLN A 105 -4.79 -3.99 -14.67
C GLN A 105 -3.52 -4.77 -15.01
N GLY A 106 -2.41 -4.45 -14.34
CA GLY A 106 -1.12 -5.13 -14.52
C GLY A 106 -0.84 -6.20 -13.48
N LEU A 107 -1.73 -6.41 -12.50
CA LEU A 107 -1.50 -7.38 -11.44
C LEU A 107 -1.87 -8.80 -11.88
N PRO A 108 -1.00 -9.77 -11.68
CA PRO A 108 -1.32 -11.17 -11.92
C PRO A 108 -2.30 -11.68 -10.86
N GLU A 109 -3.19 -12.59 -11.29
CA GLU A 109 -4.19 -13.18 -10.40
C GLU A 109 -3.56 -14.08 -9.33
N GLY A 110 -4.10 -14.02 -8.10
CA GLY A 110 -3.82 -14.97 -7.03
C GLY A 110 -2.41 -14.90 -6.46
N GLN A 111 -1.69 -13.83 -6.69
CA GLN A 111 -0.27 -13.78 -6.32
C GLN A 111 0.04 -13.01 -5.05
N LEU A 112 -0.85 -12.17 -4.57
CA LEU A 112 -0.62 -11.40 -3.34
C LEU A 112 -1.20 -12.12 -2.11
N ASP A 113 -0.51 -11.99 -1.00
CA ASP A 113 -0.97 -12.46 0.30
C ASP A 113 -1.71 -11.36 1.07
N LEU A 114 -1.29 -10.11 0.85
CA LEU A 114 -1.81 -8.95 1.56
C LEU A 114 -1.79 -7.72 0.66
N ILE A 115 -2.89 -6.98 0.68
CA ILE A 115 -2.96 -5.61 0.18
C ILE A 115 -3.26 -4.71 1.37
N VAL A 116 -2.49 -3.65 1.51
CA VAL A 116 -2.73 -2.61 2.52
C VAL A 116 -2.89 -1.26 1.83
N SER A 117 -3.69 -0.37 2.41
CA SER A 117 -3.78 1.00 1.94
C SER A 117 -4.25 1.94 3.05
N ASN A 118 -3.65 3.11 3.10
CA ASN A 118 -4.21 4.28 3.76
C ASN A 118 -4.57 5.31 2.68
N PRO A 119 -5.70 5.13 1.99
CA PRO A 119 -6.07 5.98 0.88
C PRO A 119 -6.66 7.31 1.38
N PRO A 120 -6.71 8.35 0.56
CA PRO A 120 -7.51 9.53 0.85
C PRO A 120 -8.96 9.14 1.16
N TYR A 121 -9.57 9.81 2.15
CA TYR A 121 -10.93 9.48 2.59
C TYR A 121 -11.79 10.70 2.98
N LEU A 122 -11.25 11.90 2.89
CA LEU A 122 -12.03 13.10 3.21
C LEU A 122 -12.95 13.48 2.06
N THR A 123 -14.14 13.92 2.44
CA THR A 123 -15.11 14.49 1.49
C THR A 123 -14.70 15.90 1.08
N ALA A 124 -15.21 16.37 -0.05
CA ALA A 124 -15.04 17.76 -0.48
C ALA A 124 -15.58 18.78 0.54
N GLU A 125 -16.54 18.40 1.39
CA GLU A 125 -17.05 19.24 2.48
C GLU A 125 -16.06 19.30 3.65
N GLU A 126 -15.52 18.16 4.08
CA GLU A 126 -14.52 18.09 5.15
C GLU A 126 -13.23 18.83 4.78
N MET A 127 -12.85 18.82 3.50
CA MET A 127 -11.70 19.59 3.00
C MET A 127 -11.81 21.11 3.25
N ARG A 128 -13.00 21.64 3.48
CA ARG A 128 -13.19 23.07 3.80
C ARG A 128 -12.95 23.41 5.27
N HIS A 129 -12.90 22.38 6.12
CA HIS A 129 -12.86 22.52 7.58
C HIS A 129 -11.69 21.76 8.20
N LEU A 130 -10.56 21.68 7.49
CA LEU A 130 -9.37 20.97 7.96
C LEU A 130 -8.75 21.66 9.18
N GLN A 131 -8.20 20.85 10.07
CA GLN A 131 -7.31 21.34 11.11
C GLN A 131 -6.03 21.92 10.47
N PRO A 132 -5.42 22.96 11.08
CA PRO A 132 -4.25 23.62 10.48
C PRO A 132 -3.09 22.70 10.13
N GLU A 133 -2.89 21.64 10.92
CA GLU A 133 -1.85 20.63 10.69
C GLU A 133 -2.15 19.80 9.44
N VAL A 134 -3.39 19.35 9.30
CA VAL A 134 -3.86 18.54 8.16
C VAL A 134 -3.90 19.38 6.87
N ALA A 135 -4.20 20.68 6.98
CA ALA A 135 -4.21 21.59 5.84
C ALA A 135 -2.82 21.82 5.21
N GLN A 136 -1.74 21.37 5.86
CA GLN A 136 -0.38 21.37 5.28
C GLN A 136 -0.14 20.18 4.34
N GLU A 137 -0.98 19.16 4.40
CA GLU A 137 -0.86 17.99 3.52
C GLU A 137 -1.39 18.29 2.10
N PRO A 138 -0.83 17.70 1.06
CA PRO A 138 -1.34 17.86 -0.30
C PRO A 138 -2.80 17.42 -0.39
N ALA A 139 -3.66 18.20 -1.03
CA ALA A 139 -5.09 17.89 -1.17
C ALA A 139 -5.32 16.50 -1.78
N MET A 140 -4.45 16.06 -2.70
CA MET A 140 -4.54 14.74 -3.32
C MET A 140 -4.30 13.58 -2.33
N ALA A 141 -3.65 13.83 -1.20
CA ALA A 141 -3.45 12.84 -0.14
C ALA A 141 -4.66 12.74 0.82
N LEU A 142 -5.61 13.66 0.72
CA LEU A 142 -6.72 13.79 1.66
C LEU A 142 -8.07 13.58 0.99
N GLU A 143 -8.29 14.18 -0.20
CA GLU A 143 -9.61 14.28 -0.83
C GLU A 143 -9.98 12.99 -1.58
N ALA A 144 -11.14 12.44 -1.25
CA ALA A 144 -11.71 11.24 -1.87
C ALA A 144 -13.08 11.49 -2.53
N GLY A 145 -13.25 12.69 -3.08
CA GLY A 145 -14.44 13.07 -3.83
C GLY A 145 -15.64 13.43 -2.94
N LYS A 146 -16.84 13.33 -3.52
CA LYS A 146 -18.06 13.88 -2.89
C LYS A 146 -18.44 13.19 -1.58
N ASP A 147 -18.23 11.89 -1.48
CA ASP A 147 -18.65 11.07 -0.34
C ASP A 147 -17.48 10.38 0.39
N GLY A 148 -16.25 10.69 0.01
CA GLY A 148 -15.07 10.11 0.65
C GLY A 148 -14.80 8.64 0.36
N LEU A 149 -15.49 8.04 -0.63
CA LEU A 149 -15.47 6.59 -0.84
C LEU A 149 -14.87 6.14 -2.18
N VAL A 150 -14.37 7.05 -3.00
CA VAL A 150 -13.95 6.72 -4.37
C VAL A 150 -12.81 5.69 -4.40
N PHE A 151 -11.85 5.78 -3.50
CA PHE A 151 -10.73 4.83 -3.41
C PHE A 151 -11.19 3.46 -2.91
N TYR A 152 -12.08 3.43 -1.92
CA TYR A 152 -12.63 2.17 -1.40
C TYR A 152 -13.46 1.41 -2.44
N ARG A 153 -14.20 2.13 -3.32
CA ARG A 153 -14.88 1.50 -4.45
C ARG A 153 -13.90 0.82 -5.38
N ALA A 154 -12.87 1.52 -5.79
CA ALA A 154 -11.85 0.96 -6.69
C ALA A 154 -11.12 -0.24 -6.06
N LEU A 155 -10.79 -0.16 -4.76
CA LEU A 155 -10.17 -1.26 -4.03
C LEU A 155 -11.09 -2.47 -3.94
N ALA A 156 -12.35 -2.27 -3.57
CA ALA A 156 -13.33 -3.35 -3.43
C ALA A 156 -13.64 -4.03 -4.77
N GLU A 157 -13.74 -3.27 -5.85
CA GLU A 157 -14.16 -3.77 -7.17
C GLU A 157 -13.03 -4.47 -7.92
N HIS A 158 -11.80 -3.96 -7.83
CA HIS A 158 -10.76 -4.36 -8.78
C HIS A 158 -9.62 -5.19 -8.19
N TYR A 159 -9.40 -5.18 -6.87
CA TYR A 159 -8.17 -5.73 -6.29
C TYR A 159 -8.29 -7.14 -5.71
N GLN A 160 -9.52 -7.66 -5.59
CA GLN A 160 -9.75 -8.99 -5.00
C GLN A 160 -9.00 -10.10 -5.76
N ASN A 161 -9.03 -10.06 -7.09
CA ASN A 161 -8.42 -11.09 -7.91
C ASN A 161 -6.88 -11.15 -7.81
N ALA A 162 -6.23 -10.06 -7.45
CA ALA A 162 -4.78 -10.05 -7.24
C ALA A 162 -4.35 -10.83 -5.99
N LEU A 163 -5.22 -10.89 -4.98
CA LEU A 163 -4.99 -11.70 -3.78
C LEU A 163 -5.15 -13.20 -4.10
N ARG A 164 -4.37 -14.06 -3.45
CA ARG A 164 -4.67 -15.49 -3.43
C ARG A 164 -5.96 -15.77 -2.66
N PRO A 165 -6.61 -16.93 -2.83
CA PRO A 165 -7.69 -17.35 -1.94
C PRO A 165 -7.27 -17.24 -0.48
N GLY A 166 -8.12 -16.66 0.38
CA GLY A 166 -7.81 -16.36 1.77
C GLY A 166 -6.79 -15.23 1.99
N GLY A 167 -6.34 -14.54 0.94
CA GLY A 167 -5.50 -13.34 1.05
C GLY A 167 -6.29 -12.15 1.62
N ALA A 168 -5.61 -11.24 2.30
CA ALA A 168 -6.23 -10.16 3.05
C ALA A 168 -6.13 -8.79 2.37
N LEU A 169 -7.16 -7.98 2.54
CA LEU A 169 -7.18 -6.54 2.28
C LEU A 169 -7.33 -5.82 3.62
N VAL A 170 -6.42 -4.87 3.89
CA VAL A 170 -6.43 -4.07 5.12
C VAL A 170 -6.43 -2.59 4.74
N LEU A 171 -7.43 -1.85 5.20
CA LEU A 171 -7.67 -0.46 4.85
C LEU A 171 -7.74 0.43 6.09
N GLU A 172 -7.03 1.53 6.10
CA GLU A 172 -7.37 2.62 7.00
C GLU A 172 -8.64 3.32 6.50
N ILE A 173 -9.52 3.73 7.44
CA ILE A 173 -10.77 4.40 7.14
C ILE A 173 -10.97 5.65 8.00
N GLY A 174 -11.75 6.59 7.51
CA GLY A 174 -12.32 7.65 8.33
C GLY A 174 -13.24 7.06 9.41
N TRP A 175 -13.20 7.62 10.61
CA TRP A 175 -13.88 7.07 11.79
C TRP A 175 -15.41 6.87 11.65
N GLN A 176 -16.05 7.56 10.72
CA GLN A 176 -17.48 7.41 10.42
C GLN A 176 -17.78 6.51 9.23
N GLN A 177 -16.76 5.99 8.53
CA GLN A 177 -16.95 5.32 7.24
C GLN A 177 -17.12 3.79 7.35
N ARG A 178 -17.02 3.22 8.55
CA ARG A 178 -17.10 1.76 8.77
C ARG A 178 -18.25 1.10 8.03
N GLN A 179 -19.49 1.62 8.20
CA GLN A 179 -20.68 0.99 7.62
C GLN A 179 -20.67 1.05 6.09
N ALA A 180 -20.28 2.20 5.53
CA ALA A 180 -20.22 2.41 4.09
C ALA A 180 -19.14 1.53 3.44
N VAL A 181 -17.94 1.47 4.02
CA VAL A 181 -16.85 0.63 3.50
C VAL A 181 -17.18 -0.86 3.64
N ALA A 182 -17.76 -1.29 4.78
CA ALA A 182 -18.19 -2.67 4.94
C ALA A 182 -19.25 -3.07 3.91
N ALA A 183 -20.21 -2.20 3.61
CA ALA A 183 -21.23 -2.45 2.58
C ALA A 183 -20.62 -2.57 1.17
N LEU A 184 -19.63 -1.70 0.84
CA LEU A 184 -18.92 -1.80 -0.44
C LEU A 184 -18.15 -3.12 -0.57
N LEU A 185 -17.44 -3.53 0.47
CA LEU A 185 -16.70 -4.79 0.49
C LEU A 185 -17.66 -5.98 0.34
N ALA A 186 -18.74 -6.03 1.12
CA ALA A 186 -19.73 -7.09 1.04
C ALA A 186 -20.40 -7.18 -0.34
N ALA A 187 -20.76 -6.05 -0.94
CA ALA A 187 -21.36 -5.99 -2.28
C ALA A 187 -20.42 -6.51 -3.38
N ASN A 188 -19.12 -6.47 -3.17
CA ASN A 188 -18.10 -6.99 -4.08
C ASN A 188 -17.58 -8.39 -3.70
N GLY A 189 -18.27 -9.10 -2.81
CA GLY A 189 -17.98 -10.50 -2.51
C GLY A 189 -16.77 -10.74 -1.60
N TRP A 190 -16.35 -9.74 -0.84
CA TRP A 190 -15.31 -9.93 0.19
C TRP A 190 -15.87 -10.69 1.40
N ALA A 191 -15.04 -11.52 2.00
CA ALA A 191 -15.37 -12.33 3.17
C ALA A 191 -14.73 -11.79 4.45
N ASP A 192 -15.21 -12.26 5.60
CA ASP A 192 -14.65 -12.01 6.94
C ASP A 192 -14.37 -10.53 7.21
N ILE A 193 -15.36 -9.68 6.90
CA ILE A 193 -15.25 -8.23 7.02
C ILE A 193 -15.33 -7.83 8.50
N GLU A 194 -14.24 -7.31 9.04
CA GLU A 194 -14.17 -6.81 10.40
C GLU A 194 -13.56 -5.40 10.48
N CYS A 195 -13.85 -4.69 11.56
CA CYS A 195 -13.30 -3.37 11.82
C CYS A 195 -12.58 -3.35 13.16
N ARG A 196 -11.37 -2.81 13.17
CA ARG A 196 -10.57 -2.57 14.37
C ARG A 196 -10.56 -1.08 14.70
N LYS A 197 -10.55 -0.81 16.00
CA LYS A 197 -10.49 0.55 16.53
C LYS A 197 -9.06 1.00 16.75
N ASP A 198 -8.85 2.32 16.65
CA ASP A 198 -7.62 2.96 17.09
C ASP A 198 -7.54 3.05 18.64
N PHE A 199 -6.41 3.56 19.15
CA PHE A 199 -6.22 3.75 20.59
C PHE A 199 -7.19 4.77 21.21
N GLY A 200 -7.80 5.64 20.42
CA GLY A 200 -8.83 6.57 20.81
C GLY A 200 -10.25 5.97 20.84
N GLY A 201 -10.39 4.70 20.43
CA GLY A 201 -11.67 4.00 20.38
C GLY A 201 -12.50 4.26 19.11
N ASN A 202 -11.96 4.96 18.11
CA ASN A 202 -12.62 5.22 16.84
C ASN A 202 -12.42 4.04 15.87
N ASP A 203 -13.42 3.78 15.05
CA ASP A 203 -13.27 2.83 13.95
C ASP A 203 -12.18 3.32 13.00
N ARG A 204 -11.18 2.49 12.70
CA ARG A 204 -9.99 2.94 11.98
C ARG A 204 -9.46 1.99 10.93
N CYS A 205 -9.56 0.70 11.12
CA CYS A 205 -8.95 -0.28 10.25
C CYS A 205 -9.97 -1.33 9.83
N MET A 206 -10.27 -1.41 8.52
CA MET A 206 -11.09 -2.47 7.95
C MET A 206 -10.19 -3.61 7.47
N ILE A 207 -10.59 -4.83 7.79
CA ILE A 207 -9.93 -6.06 7.35
C ILE A 207 -10.98 -6.90 6.61
N SER A 208 -10.61 -7.44 5.47
CA SER A 208 -11.45 -8.38 4.71
C SER A 208 -10.56 -9.37 3.96
N HIS A 209 -11.15 -10.47 3.49
CA HIS A 209 -10.41 -11.53 2.82
C HIS A 209 -11.03 -11.85 1.46
N ARG A 210 -10.18 -12.22 0.49
CA ARG A 210 -10.66 -12.93 -0.69
C ARG A 210 -11.24 -14.28 -0.25
N PRO A 211 -12.47 -14.67 -0.66
CA PRO A 211 -13.01 -15.99 -0.35
C PRO A 211 -12.06 -17.13 -0.75
N GLU A 212 -12.07 -18.23 0.01
CA GLU A 212 -11.22 -19.39 -0.30
C GLU A 212 -11.72 -20.20 -1.51
N LYS A 213 -12.98 -19.97 -1.94
CA LYS A 213 -13.61 -20.63 -3.09
C LYS A 213 -14.37 -19.63 -3.93
#